data_5f1fd204cbba1a0ed2a59fa0c8fe32bd
#
_entry.id   5f1fd204cbba1a0ed2a59fa0c8fe32bd
#
_cell.length_a   1.000
_cell.length_b   1.000
_cell.length_c   1.000
_cell.angle_alpha   90.00
_cell.angle_beta   90.00
_cell.angle_gamma   90.00
#
_symmetry.space_group_name_H-M   'P 1'
#
loop_
_entity.id
_entity.type
_entity.pdbx_description
1 polymer ?
#
loop_
_entity_poly.entity_id
_entity_poly.type
_entity_poly.pdbx_seq_one_letter_code
_entity_poly.pdbx_strand_id
1 'polypeptide(L)'
;AGVDLTIVAAQSRSDVQLNQVQDFIAAKMDAIIVLPQTTDATGPITSAVRGAGIPLVYVNRRPSALPDGVPYVGSDEKYAGELQGGFLAKALNNTGNVVILQGDPAQEATRLRTQGCQETVEKAGLKVIDSQAGSWAREKGLSITETWLQSGKKIDAICSNNDEMALGAIQALQNAGKLAQVKVVGVDATKDGQAAVKAGTLAATVFQDAKGQGSGGIDAAVQLANGGKVAAVLDIPFELVTADNLAQFAGR
;
A
#
# COMPACT_ATOMS: atom_id res chain seq x y z
N ALA A 1 17.03 -12.05 17.19
CA ALA A 1 17.01 -10.93 18.14
C ALA A 1 16.60 -11.31 19.58
N GLY A 2 16.28 -12.59 19.89
CA GLY A 2 15.97 -13.02 21.25
C GLY A 2 14.65 -12.47 21.81
N VAL A 3 13.65 -12.27 20.94
CA VAL A 3 12.30 -11.87 21.32
C VAL A 3 11.31 -12.98 20.99
N ASP A 4 10.35 -13.20 21.88
CA ASP A 4 9.19 -14.04 21.63
C ASP A 4 8.12 -13.20 20.94
N LEU A 5 7.64 -13.65 19.78
CA LEU A 5 6.67 -12.92 18.96
C LEU A 5 5.34 -13.67 18.89
N THR A 6 4.27 -13.04 19.35
CA THR A 6 2.90 -13.52 19.18
C THR A 6 2.20 -12.71 18.09
N ILE A 7 1.72 -13.36 17.03
CA ILE A 7 1.06 -12.71 15.89
C ILE A 7 -0.38 -13.17 15.82
N VAL A 8 -1.31 -12.22 15.72
CA VAL A 8 -2.74 -12.46 15.54
C VAL A 8 -3.29 -11.65 14.38
N ALA A 9 -4.34 -12.12 13.73
CA ALA A 9 -4.98 -11.44 12.60
C ALA A 9 -6.40 -11.05 12.94
N ALA A 10 -6.76 -9.80 12.72
CA ALA A 10 -8.09 -9.26 12.99
C ALA A 10 -9.11 -9.49 11.85
N GLN A 11 -8.71 -10.14 10.76
CA GLN A 11 -9.57 -10.49 9.62
C GLN A 11 -10.39 -9.30 9.09
N SER A 12 -9.75 -8.17 8.93
CA SER A 12 -10.37 -6.89 8.47
C SER A 12 -11.46 -6.33 9.40
N ARG A 13 -11.43 -6.68 10.69
CA ARG A 13 -12.39 -6.22 11.70
C ARG A 13 -11.70 -5.39 12.77
N SER A 14 -12.05 -4.11 12.88
CA SER A 14 -11.47 -3.19 13.86
C SER A 14 -11.87 -3.52 15.31
N ASP A 15 -13.07 -4.04 15.53
CA ASP A 15 -13.53 -4.50 16.84
C ASP A 15 -12.73 -5.73 17.33
N VAL A 16 -12.45 -6.68 16.45
CA VAL A 16 -11.59 -7.85 16.75
C VAL A 16 -10.16 -7.38 17.07
N GLN A 17 -9.62 -6.42 16.30
CA GLN A 17 -8.29 -5.89 16.55
C GLN A 17 -8.16 -5.23 17.92
N LEU A 18 -9.17 -4.44 18.33
CA LEU A 18 -9.16 -3.82 19.65
C LEU A 18 -9.22 -4.87 20.78
N ASN A 19 -10.03 -5.92 20.63
CA ASN A 19 -10.09 -7.00 21.61
C ASN A 19 -8.74 -7.73 21.71
N GLN A 20 -8.09 -8.04 20.58
CA GLN A 20 -6.75 -8.67 20.56
C GLN A 20 -5.70 -7.78 21.25
N VAL A 21 -5.77 -6.46 21.08
CA VAL A 21 -4.89 -5.52 21.79
C VAL A 21 -5.17 -5.55 23.30
N GLN A 22 -6.43 -5.64 23.72
CA GLN A 22 -6.79 -5.79 25.15
C GLN A 22 -6.27 -7.09 25.75
N ASP A 23 -6.31 -8.20 24.98
CA ASP A 23 -5.74 -9.48 25.39
C ASP A 23 -4.22 -9.38 25.59
N PHE A 24 -3.50 -8.68 24.70
CA PHE A 24 -2.06 -8.43 24.83
C PHE A 24 -1.75 -7.55 26.06
N ILE A 25 -2.58 -6.55 26.35
CA ILE A 25 -2.45 -5.73 27.56
C ILE A 25 -2.63 -6.60 28.81
N ALA A 26 -3.67 -7.44 28.84
CA ALA A 26 -3.92 -8.36 29.96
C ALA A 26 -2.80 -9.38 30.15
N ALA A 27 -2.17 -9.83 29.07
CA ALA A 27 -1.00 -10.71 29.07
C ALA A 27 0.31 -9.98 29.47
N LYS A 28 0.26 -8.65 29.67
CA LYS A 28 1.43 -7.82 30.05
C LYS A 28 2.60 -7.94 29.08
N MET A 29 2.30 -7.86 27.78
CA MET A 29 3.35 -7.84 26.75
C MET A 29 4.29 -6.66 26.96
N ASP A 30 5.58 -6.84 26.67
CA ASP A 30 6.62 -5.79 26.83
C ASP A 30 6.47 -4.65 25.81
N ALA A 31 5.93 -4.93 24.63
CA ALA A 31 5.56 -3.97 23.61
C ALA A 31 4.45 -4.53 22.69
N ILE A 32 3.70 -3.64 22.05
CA ILE A 32 2.65 -3.99 21.10
C ILE A 32 2.94 -3.29 19.75
N ILE A 33 2.93 -4.08 18.67
CA ILE A 33 3.04 -3.59 17.30
C ILE A 33 1.68 -3.76 16.64
N VAL A 34 1.17 -2.71 16.00
CA VAL A 34 -0.15 -2.73 15.35
C VAL A 34 -0.03 -2.30 13.89
N LEU A 35 -0.54 -3.13 12.98
CA LEU A 35 -0.92 -2.75 11.64
C LEU A 35 -2.42 -2.44 11.66
N PRO A 36 -2.83 -1.15 11.69
CA PRO A 36 -4.24 -0.80 11.91
C PRO A 36 -5.14 -1.30 10.77
N GLN A 37 -6.36 -1.72 11.10
CA GLN A 37 -7.35 -2.09 10.08
C GLN A 37 -7.79 -0.89 9.27
N THR A 38 -8.09 0.21 9.95
CA THR A 38 -8.38 1.51 9.34
C THR A 38 -7.58 2.61 10.04
N THR A 39 -7.34 3.69 9.33
CA THR A 39 -6.58 4.84 9.84
C THR A 39 -7.26 5.48 11.05
N ASP A 40 -8.59 5.54 11.06
CA ASP A 40 -9.37 6.21 12.11
C ASP A 40 -9.62 5.32 13.35
N ALA A 41 -9.47 3.99 13.23
CA ALA A 41 -9.67 3.06 14.35
C ALA A 41 -8.51 3.05 15.37
N THR A 42 -7.48 3.86 15.19
CA THR A 42 -6.27 3.86 16.02
C THR A 42 -6.43 4.55 17.38
N GLY A 43 -7.38 5.48 17.53
CA GLY A 43 -7.61 6.23 18.76
C GLY A 43 -7.86 5.33 19.98
N PRO A 44 -8.86 4.44 19.98
CA PRO A 44 -9.13 3.50 21.07
C PRO A 44 -7.93 2.59 21.39
N ILE A 45 -7.23 2.08 20.36
CA ILE A 45 -6.03 1.26 20.53
C ILE A 45 -4.93 2.06 21.24
N THR A 46 -4.63 3.26 20.75
CA THR A 46 -3.63 4.15 21.37
C THR A 46 -3.94 4.39 22.83
N SER A 47 -5.21 4.76 23.12
CA SER A 47 -5.65 5.07 24.49
C SER A 47 -5.51 3.87 25.43
N ALA A 48 -5.92 2.68 24.99
CA ALA A 48 -5.83 1.46 25.80
C ALA A 48 -4.36 1.08 26.09
N VAL A 49 -3.49 1.06 25.09
CA VAL A 49 -2.09 0.65 25.25
C VAL A 49 -1.30 1.65 26.09
N ARG A 50 -1.49 2.96 25.84
CA ARG A 50 -0.85 4.02 26.64
C ARG A 50 -1.35 4.03 28.09
N GLY A 51 -2.65 3.78 28.30
CA GLY A 51 -3.23 3.68 29.64
C GLY A 51 -2.64 2.51 30.45
N ALA A 52 -2.18 1.46 29.79
CA ALA A 52 -1.49 0.34 30.39
C ALA A 52 0.02 0.58 30.56
N GLY A 53 0.58 1.67 30.06
CA GLY A 53 2.02 1.98 30.14
C GLY A 53 2.88 1.10 29.22
N ILE A 54 2.28 0.45 28.23
CA ILE A 54 2.98 -0.45 27.30
C ILE A 54 3.46 0.35 26.07
N PRO A 55 4.70 0.17 25.59
CA PRO A 55 5.17 0.71 24.33
C PRO A 55 4.30 0.26 23.14
N LEU A 56 3.96 1.21 22.26
CA LEU A 56 3.17 0.97 21.05
C LEU A 56 3.96 1.42 19.82
N VAL A 57 3.94 0.61 18.76
CA VAL A 57 4.48 0.94 17.44
C VAL A 57 3.40 0.70 16.39
N TYR A 58 3.18 1.66 15.50
CA TYR A 58 2.37 1.44 14.32
C TYR A 58 3.23 1.07 13.11
N VAL A 59 2.76 0.13 12.29
CA VAL A 59 3.48 -0.29 11.08
C VAL A 59 2.56 -0.24 9.86
N ASN A 60 3.13 0.02 8.70
CA ASN A 60 2.49 0.02 7.38
C ASN A 60 1.38 1.07 7.22
N ARG A 61 0.27 0.97 7.94
CA ARG A 61 -0.85 1.92 7.89
C ARG A 61 -0.69 2.99 8.96
N ARG A 62 -0.49 4.22 8.50
CA ARG A 62 -0.26 5.35 9.38
C ARG A 62 -1.59 5.82 10.01
N PRO A 63 -1.63 6.08 11.33
CA PRO A 63 -2.74 6.82 11.96
C PRO A 63 -2.93 8.20 11.32
N SER A 64 -4.17 8.68 11.19
CA SER A 64 -4.47 10.03 10.67
C SER A 64 -3.77 11.13 11.46
N ALA A 65 -3.65 10.95 12.77
CA ALA A 65 -2.79 11.76 13.63
C ALA A 65 -1.86 10.82 14.40
N LEU A 66 -0.56 10.93 14.13
CA LEU A 66 0.43 10.12 14.83
C LEU A 66 0.55 10.63 16.28
N PRO A 67 0.27 9.78 17.30
CA PRO A 67 0.30 10.23 18.68
C PRO A 67 1.75 10.46 19.15
N ASP A 68 1.96 11.47 19.98
CA ASP A 68 3.28 11.75 20.56
C ASP A 68 3.85 10.53 21.28
N GLY A 69 5.10 10.20 20.99
CA GLY A 69 5.80 9.08 21.59
C GLY A 69 5.39 7.69 21.07
N VAL A 70 4.54 7.62 20.06
CA VAL A 70 4.17 6.38 19.35
C VAL A 70 4.78 6.42 17.95
N PRO A 71 5.87 5.66 17.67
CA PRO A 71 6.47 5.67 16.37
C PRO A 71 5.62 4.96 15.31
N TYR A 72 5.79 5.39 14.08
CA TYR A 72 5.29 4.75 12.88
C TYR A 72 6.46 4.25 12.03
N VAL A 73 6.38 3.01 11.59
CA VAL A 73 7.32 2.40 10.65
C VAL A 73 6.58 2.07 9.36
N GLY A 74 6.92 2.72 8.27
CA GLY A 74 6.24 2.55 6.99
C GLY A 74 6.85 3.41 5.91
N SER A 75 6.09 3.65 4.85
CA SER A 75 6.58 4.30 3.64
C SER A 75 5.75 5.56 3.34
N ASP A 76 6.28 6.45 2.51
CA ASP A 76 5.53 7.61 1.99
C ASP A 76 4.57 7.17 0.88
N GLU A 77 3.32 6.99 1.22
CA GLU A 77 2.27 6.50 0.32
C GLU A 77 2.02 7.45 -0.86
N LYS A 78 2.22 8.77 -0.68
CA LYS A 78 2.10 9.71 -1.79
C LYS A 78 3.21 9.51 -2.79
N TYR A 79 4.43 9.27 -2.33
CA TYR A 79 5.59 9.01 -3.18
C TYR A 79 5.41 7.74 -4.04
N ALA A 80 4.76 6.69 -3.53
CA ALA A 80 4.41 5.54 -4.35
C ALA A 80 3.55 5.93 -5.57
N GLY A 81 2.52 6.76 -5.34
CA GLY A 81 1.70 7.29 -6.43
C GLY A 81 2.48 8.18 -7.40
N GLU A 82 3.40 9.01 -6.88
CA GLU A 82 4.27 9.85 -7.71
C GLU A 82 5.19 9.02 -8.60
N LEU A 83 5.75 7.92 -8.08
CA LEU A 83 6.55 6.98 -8.88
C LEU A 83 5.73 6.35 -10.02
N GLN A 84 4.50 5.91 -9.73
CA GLN A 84 3.58 5.39 -10.74
C GLN A 84 3.25 6.44 -11.81
N GLY A 85 2.84 7.62 -11.37
CA GLY A 85 2.50 8.73 -12.27
C GLY A 85 3.66 9.18 -13.14
N GLY A 86 4.86 9.28 -12.57
CA GLY A 86 6.07 9.62 -13.29
C GLY A 86 6.46 8.59 -14.36
N PHE A 87 6.27 7.30 -14.06
CA PHE A 87 6.45 6.23 -15.05
C PHE A 87 5.43 6.34 -16.18
N LEU A 88 4.15 6.50 -15.87
CA LEU A 88 3.08 6.60 -16.86
C LEU A 88 3.25 7.84 -17.77
N ALA A 89 3.62 8.99 -17.19
CA ALA A 89 3.89 10.21 -17.95
C ALA A 89 4.94 9.98 -19.03
N LYS A 90 6.06 9.36 -18.67
CA LYS A 90 7.13 9.01 -19.61
C LYS A 90 6.67 7.98 -20.65
N ALA A 91 6.00 6.90 -20.22
CA ALA A 91 5.57 5.81 -21.09
C ALA A 91 4.53 6.24 -22.12
N LEU A 92 3.75 7.28 -21.84
CA LEU A 92 2.71 7.83 -22.72
C LEU A 92 3.10 9.16 -23.37
N ASN A 93 4.37 9.56 -23.28
CA ASN A 93 4.85 10.83 -23.86
C ASN A 93 4.00 12.04 -23.42
N ASN A 94 3.63 12.09 -22.14
CA ASN A 94 2.86 13.17 -21.51
C ASN A 94 1.48 13.44 -22.16
N THR A 95 0.84 12.43 -22.74
CA THR A 95 -0.49 12.55 -23.31
C THR A 95 -1.27 11.26 -23.19
N GLY A 96 -2.57 11.34 -22.91
CA GLY A 96 -3.45 10.16 -22.79
C GLY A 96 -4.43 10.24 -21.63
N ASN A 97 -5.28 9.24 -21.57
CA ASN A 97 -6.32 9.10 -20.56
C ASN A 97 -5.92 8.02 -19.55
N VAL A 98 -5.94 8.36 -18.29
CA VAL A 98 -5.62 7.48 -17.15
C VAL A 98 -6.89 7.20 -16.36
N VAL A 99 -7.06 5.97 -15.91
CA VAL A 99 -8.04 5.63 -14.87
C VAL A 99 -7.30 5.11 -13.64
N ILE A 100 -7.90 5.29 -12.44
CA ILE A 100 -7.28 4.90 -11.17
C ILE A 100 -8.10 3.83 -10.48
N LEU A 101 -7.48 2.69 -10.18
CA LEU A 101 -8.02 1.67 -9.28
C LEU A 101 -7.58 1.97 -7.86
N GLN A 102 -8.53 2.39 -7.03
CA GLN A 102 -8.28 2.77 -5.65
C GLN A 102 -8.37 1.57 -4.71
N GLY A 103 -7.59 1.59 -3.64
CA GLY A 103 -7.70 0.66 -2.52
C GLY A 103 -8.98 0.86 -1.70
N ASP A 104 -8.93 0.48 -0.43
CA ASP A 104 -10.01 0.73 0.53
C ASP A 104 -10.05 2.22 0.91
N PRO A 105 -11.18 2.94 0.68
CA PRO A 105 -11.29 4.37 0.98
C PRO A 105 -11.08 4.75 2.46
N ALA A 106 -11.27 3.79 3.38
CA ALA A 106 -11.04 3.99 4.82
C ALA A 106 -9.56 4.00 5.22
N GLN A 107 -8.64 3.86 4.25
CA GLN A 107 -7.20 3.80 4.49
C GLN A 107 -6.48 4.99 3.87
N GLU A 108 -5.56 5.59 4.62
CA GLU A 108 -4.79 6.74 4.15
C GLU A 108 -3.94 6.41 2.92
N ALA A 109 -3.40 5.19 2.84
CA ALA A 109 -2.64 4.71 1.69
C ALA A 109 -3.42 4.86 0.38
N THR A 110 -4.71 4.53 0.38
CA THR A 110 -5.58 4.71 -0.80
C THR A 110 -5.61 6.16 -1.26
N ARG A 111 -5.87 7.07 -0.32
CA ARG A 111 -5.99 8.50 -0.61
C ARG A 111 -4.66 9.06 -1.13
N LEU A 112 -3.56 8.74 -0.47
CA LEU A 112 -2.25 9.30 -0.81
C LEU A 112 -1.68 8.71 -2.11
N ARG A 113 -1.76 7.38 -2.34
CA ARG A 113 -1.33 6.77 -3.62
C ARG A 113 -2.15 7.33 -4.78
N THR A 114 -3.47 7.44 -4.62
CA THR A 114 -4.34 8.05 -5.63
C THR A 114 -3.94 9.49 -5.91
N GLN A 115 -3.77 10.31 -4.86
CA GLN A 115 -3.37 11.71 -4.97
C GLN A 115 -2.01 11.85 -5.69
N GLY A 116 -1.01 11.08 -5.27
CA GLY A 116 0.33 11.13 -5.87
C GLY A 116 0.31 10.78 -7.35
N CYS A 117 -0.41 9.72 -7.74
CA CYS A 117 -0.55 9.35 -9.16
C CYS A 117 -1.29 10.43 -9.94
N GLN A 118 -2.47 10.87 -9.45
CA GLN A 118 -3.29 11.86 -10.12
C GLN A 118 -2.55 13.18 -10.35
N GLU A 119 -2.01 13.79 -9.28
CA GLU A 119 -1.29 15.07 -9.37
C GLU A 119 -0.11 14.97 -10.35
N THR A 120 0.61 13.84 -10.34
CA THR A 120 1.79 13.66 -11.20
C THR A 120 1.40 13.50 -12.67
N VAL A 121 0.40 12.70 -12.99
CA VAL A 121 -0.02 12.51 -14.39
C VAL A 121 -0.69 13.77 -14.94
N GLU A 122 -1.51 14.47 -14.16
CA GLU A 122 -2.16 15.72 -14.57
C GLU A 122 -1.15 16.85 -14.79
N LYS A 123 -0.16 16.98 -13.90
CA LYS A 123 0.95 17.93 -14.07
C LYS A 123 1.76 17.66 -15.34
N ALA A 124 1.86 16.41 -15.76
CA ALA A 124 2.55 16.03 -16.99
C ALA A 124 1.69 16.22 -18.26
N GLY A 125 0.39 16.49 -18.13
CA GLY A 125 -0.51 16.71 -19.27
C GLY A 125 -1.43 15.55 -19.62
N LEU A 126 -1.39 14.45 -18.87
CA LEU A 126 -2.38 13.37 -18.99
C LEU A 126 -3.70 13.77 -18.30
N LYS A 127 -4.76 13.01 -18.56
CA LYS A 127 -6.09 13.26 -17.99
C LYS A 127 -6.54 12.08 -17.17
N VAL A 128 -6.85 12.27 -15.90
CA VAL A 128 -7.57 11.27 -15.11
C VAL A 128 -9.06 11.37 -15.48
N ILE A 129 -9.59 10.32 -16.11
CA ILE A 129 -10.96 10.32 -16.65
C ILE A 129 -11.96 9.52 -15.80
N ASP A 130 -11.45 8.69 -14.88
CA ASP A 130 -12.27 7.94 -13.92
C ASP A 130 -11.40 7.41 -12.77
N SER A 131 -12.02 7.15 -11.61
CA SER A 131 -11.36 6.58 -10.45
C SER A 131 -12.37 5.80 -9.62
N GLN A 132 -12.11 4.52 -9.34
CA GLN A 132 -13.05 3.64 -8.64
C GLN A 132 -12.37 2.77 -7.58
N ALA A 133 -13.07 2.53 -6.46
CA ALA A 133 -12.58 1.73 -5.35
C ALA A 133 -12.73 0.23 -5.64
N GLY A 134 -11.61 -0.47 -5.75
CA GLY A 134 -11.53 -1.92 -5.86
C GLY A 134 -11.12 -2.59 -4.55
N SER A 135 -10.91 -1.81 -3.47
CA SER A 135 -10.68 -2.29 -2.10
C SER A 135 -9.61 -3.39 -2.01
N TRP A 136 -8.51 -3.21 -2.74
CA TRP A 136 -7.33 -4.09 -2.82
C TRP A 136 -7.58 -5.45 -3.50
N ALA A 137 -8.79 -5.75 -3.95
CA ALA A 137 -9.19 -7.09 -4.41
C ALA A 137 -9.02 -7.26 -5.93
N ARG A 138 -8.44 -8.39 -6.35
CA ARG A 138 -8.15 -8.73 -7.76
C ARG A 138 -9.43 -8.80 -8.58
N GLU A 139 -10.47 -9.45 -8.06
CA GLU A 139 -11.77 -9.59 -8.71
C GLU A 139 -12.48 -8.24 -8.90
N LYS A 140 -12.25 -7.27 -8.00
CA LYS A 140 -12.78 -5.92 -8.16
C LYS A 140 -12.00 -5.15 -9.24
N GLY A 141 -10.68 -5.28 -9.27
CA GLY A 141 -9.87 -4.71 -10.34
C GLY A 141 -10.31 -5.21 -11.71
N LEU A 142 -10.62 -6.51 -11.83
CA LEU A 142 -11.17 -7.10 -13.04
C LEU A 142 -12.52 -6.48 -13.40
N SER A 143 -13.52 -6.55 -12.53
CA SER A 143 -14.90 -6.13 -12.81
C SER A 143 -15.02 -4.63 -13.10
N ILE A 144 -14.26 -3.79 -12.38
CA ILE A 144 -14.22 -2.34 -12.64
C ILE A 144 -13.63 -2.07 -14.02
N THR A 145 -12.55 -2.74 -14.38
CA THR A 145 -11.91 -2.57 -15.70
C THR A 145 -12.81 -3.03 -16.83
N GLU A 146 -13.52 -4.15 -16.67
CA GLU A 146 -14.53 -4.58 -17.65
C GLU A 146 -15.62 -3.53 -17.85
N THR A 147 -16.12 -2.92 -16.76
CA THR A 147 -17.10 -1.82 -16.81
C THR A 147 -16.55 -0.61 -17.58
N TRP A 148 -15.31 -0.22 -17.32
CA TRP A 148 -14.67 0.87 -18.05
C TRP A 148 -14.52 0.56 -19.54
N LEU A 149 -14.15 -0.67 -19.91
CA LEU A 149 -14.00 -1.09 -21.30
C LEU A 149 -15.36 -1.10 -22.04
N GLN A 150 -16.44 -1.50 -21.36
CA GLN A 150 -17.80 -1.49 -21.89
C GLN A 150 -18.34 -0.07 -22.08
N SER A 151 -17.89 0.91 -21.30
CA SER A 151 -18.33 2.30 -21.42
C SER A 151 -17.87 2.99 -22.71
N GLY A 152 -17.01 2.36 -23.50
CA GLY A 152 -16.46 2.93 -24.72
C GLY A 152 -15.41 4.04 -24.50
N LYS A 153 -15.05 4.36 -23.26
CA LYS A 153 -14.01 5.34 -22.95
C LYS A 153 -12.66 4.87 -23.50
N LYS A 154 -11.92 5.77 -24.14
CA LYS A 154 -10.53 5.50 -24.50
C LYS A 154 -9.66 5.57 -23.24
N ILE A 155 -9.05 4.46 -22.87
CA ILE A 155 -8.13 4.35 -21.73
C ILE A 155 -6.74 4.03 -22.29
N ASP A 156 -5.75 4.83 -21.92
CA ASP A 156 -4.36 4.66 -22.32
C ASP A 156 -3.51 4.08 -21.18
N ALA A 157 -3.92 4.30 -19.91
CA ALA A 157 -3.27 3.67 -18.76
C ALA A 157 -4.21 3.44 -17.58
N ILE A 158 -3.82 2.48 -16.72
CA ILE A 158 -4.44 2.17 -15.42
C ILE A 158 -3.37 2.34 -14.34
N CYS A 159 -3.61 3.30 -13.43
CA CYS A 159 -2.83 3.47 -12.22
C CYS A 159 -3.53 2.72 -11.09
N SER A 160 -2.98 1.59 -10.65
CA SER A 160 -3.59 0.78 -9.60
C SER A 160 -2.88 0.98 -8.27
N ASN A 161 -3.63 1.21 -7.19
CA ASN A 161 -3.04 1.40 -5.87
C ASN A 161 -2.35 0.13 -5.31
N ASN A 162 -2.59 -1.07 -5.90
CA ASN A 162 -1.80 -2.26 -5.60
C ASN A 162 -1.71 -3.23 -6.80
N ASP A 163 -0.86 -4.25 -6.68
CA ASP A 163 -0.66 -5.27 -7.71
C ASP A 163 -1.89 -6.17 -7.90
N GLU A 164 -2.60 -6.53 -6.84
CA GLU A 164 -3.76 -7.42 -6.95
C GLU A 164 -4.83 -6.83 -7.87
N MET A 165 -5.21 -5.58 -7.68
CA MET A 165 -6.15 -4.91 -8.57
C MET A 165 -5.57 -4.72 -9.98
N ALA A 166 -4.26 -4.43 -10.10
CA ALA A 166 -3.58 -4.32 -11.39
C ALA A 166 -3.64 -5.64 -12.18
N LEU A 167 -3.41 -6.78 -11.51
CA LEU A 167 -3.51 -8.11 -12.12
C LEU A 167 -4.95 -8.42 -12.56
N GLY A 168 -5.95 -8.01 -11.78
CA GLY A 168 -7.35 -8.09 -12.20
C GLY A 168 -7.63 -7.26 -13.46
N ALA A 169 -7.11 -6.02 -13.51
CA ALA A 169 -7.24 -5.17 -14.69
C ALA A 169 -6.54 -5.77 -15.93
N ILE A 170 -5.37 -6.34 -15.75
CA ILE A 170 -4.65 -7.05 -16.83
C ILE A 170 -5.51 -8.18 -17.39
N GLN A 171 -6.14 -8.98 -16.53
CA GLN A 171 -7.03 -10.06 -16.95
C GLN A 171 -8.22 -9.54 -17.78
N ALA A 172 -8.86 -8.44 -17.37
CA ALA A 172 -9.93 -7.81 -18.12
C ALA A 172 -9.47 -7.31 -19.50
N LEU A 173 -8.28 -6.68 -19.54
CA LEU A 173 -7.67 -6.20 -20.79
C LEU A 173 -7.30 -7.35 -21.73
N GLN A 174 -6.80 -8.47 -21.20
CA GLN A 174 -6.50 -9.69 -21.97
C GLN A 174 -7.78 -10.28 -22.58
N ASN A 175 -8.83 -10.43 -21.77
CA ASN A 175 -10.13 -10.95 -22.23
C ASN A 175 -10.72 -10.08 -23.35
N ALA A 176 -10.48 -8.77 -23.31
CA ALA A 176 -10.95 -7.83 -24.33
C ALA A 176 -9.98 -7.64 -25.51
N GLY A 177 -8.81 -8.30 -25.52
CA GLY A 177 -7.78 -8.13 -26.55
C GLY A 177 -7.13 -6.73 -26.58
N LYS A 178 -7.17 -5.99 -25.45
CA LYS A 178 -6.71 -4.59 -25.36
C LYS A 178 -5.43 -4.39 -24.56
N LEU A 179 -4.84 -5.45 -24.00
CA LEU A 179 -3.67 -5.31 -23.12
C LEU A 179 -2.50 -4.58 -23.78
N ALA A 180 -2.23 -4.80 -25.05
CA ALA A 180 -1.14 -4.14 -25.76
C ALA A 180 -1.34 -2.61 -25.90
N GLN A 181 -2.57 -2.11 -25.73
CA GLN A 181 -2.94 -0.71 -25.92
C GLN A 181 -2.96 0.09 -24.61
N VAL A 182 -2.96 -0.58 -23.43
CA VAL A 182 -3.15 0.05 -22.13
C VAL A 182 -1.96 -0.26 -21.22
N LYS A 183 -1.29 0.76 -20.69
CA LYS A 183 -0.23 0.59 -19.70
C LYS A 183 -0.85 0.39 -18.32
N VAL A 184 -0.48 -0.67 -17.62
CA VAL A 184 -0.94 -0.92 -16.24
C VAL A 184 0.25 -0.83 -15.30
N VAL A 185 0.09 -0.08 -14.19
CA VAL A 185 1.09 0.01 -13.12
C VAL A 185 0.48 -0.36 -11.77
N GLY A 186 1.26 -1.01 -10.92
CA GLY A 186 0.86 -1.47 -9.60
C GLY A 186 1.71 -0.91 -8.46
N VAL A 187 1.48 -1.41 -7.25
CA VAL A 187 2.29 -1.21 -6.03
C VAL A 187 2.32 -2.54 -5.30
N ASP A 188 3.36 -2.81 -4.58
CA ASP A 188 3.75 -3.89 -3.68
C ASP A 188 4.93 -4.70 -4.21
N ALA A 189 5.06 -4.86 -5.53
CA ALA A 189 5.99 -5.80 -6.19
C ALA A 189 5.83 -7.23 -5.64
N THR A 190 4.57 -7.68 -5.52
CA THR A 190 4.24 -9.06 -5.13
C THR A 190 4.91 -10.06 -6.06
N LYS A 191 4.99 -11.33 -5.68
CA LYS A 191 5.53 -12.38 -6.57
C LYS A 191 4.81 -12.42 -7.91
N ASP A 192 3.47 -12.30 -7.90
CA ASP A 192 2.65 -12.26 -9.11
C ASP A 192 2.88 -10.96 -9.89
N GLY A 193 2.99 -9.81 -9.19
CA GLY A 193 3.32 -8.53 -9.79
C GLY A 193 4.68 -8.54 -10.48
N GLN A 194 5.73 -9.06 -9.81
CA GLN A 194 7.06 -9.23 -10.41
C GLN A 194 7.02 -10.17 -11.62
N ALA A 195 6.26 -11.27 -11.55
CA ALA A 195 6.08 -12.17 -12.68
C ALA A 195 5.38 -11.49 -13.86
N ALA A 196 4.38 -10.63 -13.59
CA ALA A 196 3.69 -9.84 -14.60
C ALA A 196 4.60 -8.76 -15.23
N VAL A 197 5.47 -8.12 -14.44
CA VAL A 197 6.51 -7.20 -14.98
C VAL A 197 7.47 -7.96 -15.88
N LYS A 198 7.94 -9.14 -15.46
CA LYS A 198 8.82 -10.01 -16.26
C LYS A 198 8.17 -10.43 -17.57
N ALA A 199 6.87 -10.71 -17.55
CA ALA A 199 6.10 -11.09 -18.74
C ALA A 199 5.73 -9.89 -19.63
N GLY A 200 5.98 -8.66 -19.20
CA GLY A 200 5.61 -7.43 -19.91
C GLY A 200 4.12 -7.11 -19.88
N THR A 201 3.32 -7.79 -19.06
CA THR A 201 1.88 -7.55 -18.92
C THR A 201 1.57 -6.45 -17.91
N LEU A 202 2.39 -6.29 -16.88
CA LEU A 202 2.43 -5.14 -15.97
C LEU A 202 3.61 -4.25 -16.37
N ALA A 203 3.37 -2.98 -16.65
CA ALA A 203 4.41 -2.09 -17.18
C ALA A 203 5.45 -1.70 -16.11
N ALA A 204 4.99 -1.52 -14.87
CA ALA A 204 5.82 -1.30 -13.69
C ALA A 204 5.03 -1.61 -12.42
N THR A 205 5.73 -1.84 -11.32
CA THR A 205 5.18 -1.82 -9.98
C THR A 205 6.08 -1.00 -9.06
N VAL A 206 5.63 -0.71 -7.85
CA VAL A 206 6.42 -0.04 -6.82
C VAL A 206 6.67 -1.02 -5.69
N PHE A 207 7.94 -1.30 -5.40
CA PHE A 207 8.31 -2.23 -4.34
C PHE A 207 7.99 -1.62 -2.97
N GLN A 208 7.18 -2.34 -2.18
CA GLN A 208 6.94 -2.09 -0.77
C GLN A 208 7.73 -3.12 0.06
N ASP A 209 8.72 -2.66 0.81
CA ASP A 209 9.56 -3.55 1.63
C ASP A 209 8.83 -3.97 2.91
N ALA A 210 7.93 -4.94 2.79
CA ALA A 210 7.18 -5.48 3.92
C ALA A 210 8.10 -6.10 5.00
N LYS A 211 9.24 -6.68 4.58
CA LYS A 211 10.25 -7.24 5.50
C LYS A 211 10.96 -6.12 6.26
N GLY A 212 11.34 -5.04 5.56
CA GLY A 212 11.93 -3.85 6.19
C GLY A 212 10.96 -3.18 7.17
N GLN A 213 9.68 -3.04 6.79
CA GLN A 213 8.66 -2.51 7.70
C GLN A 213 8.46 -3.40 8.93
N GLY A 214 8.38 -4.72 8.75
CA GLY A 214 8.22 -5.69 9.83
C GLY A 214 9.43 -5.69 10.79
N SER A 215 10.66 -5.76 10.26
CA SER A 215 11.87 -5.74 11.08
C SER A 215 12.04 -4.40 11.80
N GLY A 216 11.82 -3.29 11.11
CA GLY A 216 11.88 -1.95 11.71
C GLY A 216 10.86 -1.77 12.83
N GLY A 217 9.65 -2.36 12.68
CA GLY A 217 8.65 -2.39 13.74
C GLY A 217 9.10 -3.16 14.98
N ILE A 218 9.72 -4.31 14.80
CA ILE A 218 10.29 -5.10 15.91
C ILE A 218 11.45 -4.35 16.59
N ASP A 219 12.37 -3.79 15.81
CA ASP A 219 13.50 -3.07 16.34
C ASP A 219 13.06 -1.84 17.16
N ALA A 220 12.07 -1.10 16.66
CA ALA A 220 11.46 0.03 17.36
C ALA A 220 10.79 -0.41 18.68
N ALA A 221 10.03 -1.50 18.65
CA ALA A 221 9.36 -2.04 19.82
C ALA A 221 10.35 -2.48 20.90
N VAL A 222 11.40 -3.21 20.52
CA VAL A 222 12.48 -3.64 21.42
C VAL A 222 13.22 -2.43 22.03
N GLN A 223 13.53 -1.42 21.22
CA GLN A 223 14.20 -0.22 21.71
C GLN A 223 13.36 0.52 22.75
N LEU A 224 12.03 0.67 22.50
CA LEU A 224 11.11 1.29 23.45
C LEU A 224 10.92 0.47 24.72
N ALA A 225 10.80 -0.86 24.63
CA ALA A 225 10.68 -1.75 25.78
C ALA A 225 11.91 -1.67 26.70
N ASN A 226 13.08 -1.41 26.15
CA ASN A 226 14.31 -1.19 26.89
C ASN A 226 14.51 0.28 27.38
N GLY A 227 13.47 1.12 27.30
CA GLY A 227 13.53 2.51 27.74
C GLY A 227 14.27 3.46 26.79
N GLY A 228 14.58 3.01 25.58
CA GLY A 228 15.21 3.83 24.54
C GLY A 228 14.22 4.79 23.87
N LYS A 229 14.75 5.64 22.99
CA LYS A 229 13.95 6.59 22.20
C LYS A 229 13.99 6.21 20.73
N VAL A 230 12.85 6.28 20.07
CA VAL A 230 12.67 5.99 18.64
C VAL A 230 12.18 7.26 17.94
N ALA A 231 12.63 7.51 16.71
CA ALA A 231 12.11 8.60 15.90
C ALA A 231 10.59 8.40 15.64
N ALA A 232 9.85 9.52 15.56
CA ALA A 232 8.40 9.45 15.34
C ALA A 232 8.03 8.73 14.03
N VAL A 233 8.86 8.83 12.99
CA VAL A 233 8.68 8.15 11.70
C VAL A 233 9.99 7.48 11.32
N LEU A 234 9.91 6.17 11.06
CA LEU A 234 10.97 5.40 10.42
C LEU A 234 10.50 5.10 9.00
N ASP A 235 11.08 5.84 8.05
CA ASP A 235 10.73 5.69 6.65
C ASP A 235 11.41 4.46 6.03
N ILE A 236 10.61 3.62 5.38
CA ILE A 236 11.06 2.49 4.58
C ILE A 236 10.73 2.84 3.12
N PRO A 237 11.72 3.22 2.31
CA PRO A 237 11.45 3.85 1.02
C PRO A 237 10.77 2.91 0.03
N PHE A 238 9.85 3.47 -0.77
CA PHE A 238 9.35 2.83 -1.96
C PHE A 238 10.36 2.92 -3.11
N GLU A 239 10.43 1.88 -3.94
CA GLU A 239 11.30 1.82 -5.12
C GLU A 239 10.51 1.42 -6.37
N LEU A 240 10.69 2.14 -7.47
CA LEU A 240 10.05 1.78 -8.75
C LEU A 240 10.71 0.52 -9.33
N VAL A 241 9.88 -0.46 -9.71
CA VAL A 241 10.30 -1.72 -10.32
C VAL A 241 9.80 -1.79 -11.77
N THR A 242 10.72 -1.93 -12.67
CA THR A 242 10.50 -2.10 -14.12
C THR A 242 11.22 -3.35 -14.61
N ALA A 243 11.00 -3.73 -15.86
CA ALA A 243 11.74 -4.84 -16.47
C ALA A 243 13.28 -4.68 -16.39
N ASP A 244 13.77 -3.42 -16.42
CA ASP A 244 15.20 -3.12 -16.45
C ASP A 244 15.91 -3.39 -15.11
N ASN A 245 15.20 -3.22 -13.98
CA ASN A 245 15.78 -3.38 -12.64
C ASN A 245 15.18 -4.53 -11.83
N LEU A 246 14.23 -5.28 -12.38
CA LEU A 246 13.50 -6.34 -11.69
C LEU A 246 14.42 -7.35 -10.98
N ALA A 247 15.58 -7.67 -11.59
CA ALA A 247 16.51 -8.63 -11.01
C ALA A 247 17.03 -8.23 -9.61
N GLN A 248 17.02 -6.94 -9.27
CA GLN A 248 17.46 -6.43 -7.97
C GLN A 248 16.45 -6.73 -6.84
N PHE A 249 15.20 -7.06 -7.20
CA PHE A 249 14.09 -7.32 -6.28
C PHE A 249 13.76 -8.81 -6.15
N ALA A 250 14.46 -9.68 -6.88
CA ALA A 250 14.24 -11.13 -6.84
C ALA A 250 14.54 -11.68 -5.42
N GLY A 251 13.51 -12.19 -4.73
CA GLY A 251 13.66 -12.77 -3.38
C GLY A 251 13.65 -11.77 -2.21
N ARG A 252 13.38 -10.50 -2.50
CA ARG A 252 13.18 -9.46 -1.46
C ARG A 252 11.79 -9.51 -0.88
#